data_23b68fec275fe09c414eba0c471ae160
#
_entry.id   23b68fec275fe09c414eba0c471ae160
#
_cell.length_a   1.000
_cell.length_b   1.000
_cell.length_c   1.000
_cell.angle_alpha   90.00
_cell.angle_beta   90.00
_cell.angle_gamma   90.00
#
_symmetry.space_group_name_H-M   'P 1'
#
loop_
_entity.id
_entity.type
_entity.pdbx_description
1 polymer ?
#
loop_
_entity_poly.entity_id
_entity_poly.type
_entity_poly.pdbx_seq_one_letter_code
_entity_poly.pdbx_strand_id
1 'polypeptide(L)'
;MARNKRPEETANLILSVAFRLFMEKGYEHTSIQDIINQLGGLSKGAIYHHFKSKEDILEAVSDRMTAESNQMLAKIRDRSDLTGREKLKTIFKASINRPVQADIFTVAPDFHNNPKLLFSLLHDTIENAAPNYILPIMKQGIADGSIETDYPEQLAELVLLAANVWMNPMIFDSSEEESYRKFMVFGQMLRGFGLDILDGEMLERLKELASIYQKRK
;
A
#
# COMPACT_ATOMS: atom_id res chain seq x y z
N MET A 1 -6.50 10.95 38.62
CA MET A 1 -7.17 9.86 37.85
C MET A 1 -7.46 10.37 36.46
N ALA A 2 -6.69 9.96 35.45
CA ALA A 2 -6.89 10.36 34.07
C ALA A 2 -8.15 9.68 33.54
N ARG A 3 -9.16 10.49 33.20
CA ARG A 3 -10.46 10.09 32.67
C ARG A 3 -10.26 9.42 31.32
N ASN A 4 -10.75 8.19 31.18
CA ASN A 4 -10.76 7.38 29.96
C ASN A 4 -11.13 8.22 28.73
N LYS A 5 -10.14 8.59 27.91
CA LYS A 5 -10.37 9.03 26.53
C LYS A 5 -11.12 7.89 25.84
N ARG A 6 -12.05 8.25 24.94
CA ARG A 6 -12.85 7.26 24.21
C ARG A 6 -11.97 6.11 23.72
N PRO A 7 -12.41 4.85 23.79
CA PRO A 7 -11.59 3.70 23.41
C PRO A 7 -10.94 3.84 22.01
N GLU A 8 -11.66 4.42 21.06
CA GLU A 8 -11.19 4.69 19.70
C GLU A 8 -10.02 5.71 19.66
N GLU A 9 -10.05 6.76 20.48
CA GLU A 9 -8.95 7.74 20.54
C GLU A 9 -7.67 7.09 21.09
N THR A 10 -7.82 6.18 22.04
CA THR A 10 -6.69 5.43 22.61
C THR A 10 -6.11 4.45 21.59
N ALA A 11 -6.96 3.69 20.89
CA ALA A 11 -6.52 2.78 19.84
C ALA A 11 -5.78 3.55 18.72
N ASN A 12 -6.34 4.66 18.24
CA ASN A 12 -5.71 5.51 17.23
C ASN A 12 -4.36 6.09 17.68
N LEU A 13 -4.23 6.45 18.94
CA LEU A 13 -2.96 6.93 19.50
C LEU A 13 -1.93 5.80 19.53
N ILE A 14 -2.31 4.59 19.96
CA ILE A 14 -1.44 3.41 19.95
C ILE A 14 -0.97 3.11 18.53
N LEU A 15 -1.86 3.08 17.55
CA LEU A 15 -1.53 2.80 16.15
C LEU A 15 -0.60 3.88 15.55
N SER A 16 -0.83 5.16 15.87
CA SER A 16 0.03 6.25 15.38
C SER A 16 1.44 6.18 15.97
N VAL A 17 1.58 5.84 17.24
CA VAL A 17 2.89 5.65 17.91
C VAL A 17 3.58 4.40 17.36
N ALA A 18 2.84 3.29 17.23
CA ALA A 18 3.37 2.05 16.69
C ALA A 18 3.86 2.22 15.24
N PHE A 19 3.04 2.84 14.39
CA PHE A 19 3.42 3.15 13.02
C PHE A 19 4.73 3.94 12.98
N ARG A 20 4.82 5.05 13.74
CA ARG A 20 6.04 5.86 13.80
C ARG A 20 7.25 5.04 14.25
N LEU A 21 7.14 4.23 15.31
CA LEU A 21 8.22 3.39 15.79
C LEU A 21 8.62 2.30 14.80
N PHE A 22 7.64 1.69 14.10
CA PHE A 22 7.91 0.76 13.01
C PHE A 22 8.67 1.44 11.88
N MET A 23 8.36 2.72 11.60
CA MET A 23 9.04 3.53 10.60
C MET A 23 10.46 3.95 11.03
N GLU A 24 10.69 4.26 12.30
CA GLU A 24 11.97 4.73 12.81
C GLU A 24 12.97 3.59 13.10
N LYS A 25 12.49 2.49 13.69
CA LYS A 25 13.34 1.39 14.20
C LYS A 25 13.18 0.09 13.42
N GLY A 26 12.17 -0.04 12.58
CA GLY A 26 11.74 -1.30 11.98
C GLY A 26 10.80 -2.09 12.89
N TYR A 27 9.96 -2.94 12.25
CA TYR A 27 9.01 -3.77 12.98
C TYR A 27 9.70 -4.73 13.96
N GLU A 28 10.76 -5.44 13.50
CA GLU A 28 11.47 -6.43 14.31
C GLU A 28 12.12 -5.80 15.57
N HIS A 29 12.64 -4.59 15.44
CA HIS A 29 13.35 -3.88 16.53
C HIS A 29 12.43 -3.02 17.40
N THR A 30 11.12 -3.07 17.19
CA THR A 30 10.13 -2.38 18.01
C THR A 30 9.45 -3.37 18.94
N SER A 31 9.51 -3.15 20.25
CA SER A 31 8.76 -3.92 21.24
C SER A 31 7.46 -3.22 21.65
N ILE A 32 6.52 -3.99 22.23
CA ILE A 32 5.32 -3.38 22.87
C ILE A 32 5.73 -2.40 23.98
N GLN A 33 6.85 -2.68 24.67
CA GLN A 33 7.35 -1.77 25.71
C GLN A 33 7.83 -0.44 25.15
N ASP A 34 8.44 -0.42 23.96
CA ASP A 34 8.80 0.82 23.27
C ASP A 34 7.56 1.68 22.97
N ILE A 35 6.49 1.02 22.50
CA ILE A 35 5.21 1.69 22.22
C ILE A 35 4.64 2.29 23.51
N ILE A 36 4.61 1.50 24.62
CA ILE A 36 4.15 1.97 25.95
C ILE A 36 4.91 3.21 26.39
N ASN A 37 6.23 3.20 26.28
CA ASN A 37 7.09 4.27 26.74
C ASN A 37 6.84 5.60 26.00
N GLN A 38 6.32 5.54 24.77
CA GLN A 38 5.99 6.71 23.95
C GLN A 38 4.55 7.22 24.13
N LEU A 39 3.71 6.47 24.85
CA LEU A 39 2.28 6.79 25.02
C LEU A 39 1.97 7.72 26.21
N GLY A 40 2.99 8.25 26.89
CA GLY A 40 2.83 9.35 27.86
C GLY A 40 1.88 9.04 29.03
N GLY A 41 1.97 7.83 29.62
CA GLY A 41 1.24 7.47 30.85
C GLY A 41 0.08 6.46 30.64
N LEU A 42 -0.08 5.90 29.44
CA LEU A 42 -0.94 4.73 29.27
C LEU A 42 -0.29 3.50 29.91
N SER A 43 -1.08 2.75 30.68
CA SER A 43 -0.58 1.53 31.32
C SER A 43 -0.43 0.39 30.30
N LYS A 44 0.44 -0.57 30.62
CA LYS A 44 0.58 -1.81 29.84
C LYS A 44 -0.79 -2.51 29.65
N GLY A 45 -1.65 -2.52 30.68
CA GLY A 45 -2.99 -3.09 30.62
C GLY A 45 -3.89 -2.37 29.61
N ALA A 46 -3.72 -1.05 29.42
CA ALA A 46 -4.52 -0.30 28.45
C ALA A 46 -4.20 -0.72 26.99
N ILE A 47 -2.93 -1.02 26.68
CA ILE A 47 -2.57 -1.53 25.37
C ILE A 47 -3.15 -2.93 25.15
N TYR A 48 -2.95 -3.85 26.11
CA TYR A 48 -3.45 -5.23 25.98
C TYR A 48 -4.97 -5.33 25.99
N HIS A 49 -5.68 -4.28 26.41
CA HIS A 49 -7.13 -4.18 26.23
C HIS A 49 -7.53 -4.00 24.77
N HIS A 50 -6.71 -3.29 23.99
CA HIS A 50 -6.96 -3.01 22.57
C HIS A 50 -6.31 -4.04 21.63
N PHE A 51 -5.07 -4.45 21.94
CA PHE A 51 -4.26 -5.31 21.08
C PHE A 51 -3.57 -6.39 21.91
N LYS A 52 -3.75 -7.63 21.52
CA LYS A 52 -3.24 -8.80 22.28
C LYS A 52 -1.75 -9.03 22.04
N SER A 53 -1.23 -8.60 20.89
CA SER A 53 0.14 -8.86 20.43
C SER A 53 0.69 -7.68 19.60
N LYS A 54 1.98 -7.70 19.30
CA LYS A 54 2.61 -6.75 18.38
C LYS A 54 2.11 -6.98 16.94
N GLU A 55 1.80 -8.22 16.63
CA GLU A 55 1.21 -8.63 15.36
C GLU A 55 -0.19 -8.03 15.16
N ASP A 56 -1.06 -8.04 16.19
CA ASP A 56 -2.38 -7.39 16.14
C ASP A 56 -2.26 -5.88 15.88
N ILE A 57 -1.25 -5.25 16.49
CA ILE A 57 -0.97 -3.82 16.26
C ILE A 57 -0.53 -3.59 14.81
N LEU A 58 0.33 -4.45 14.27
CA LEU A 58 0.79 -4.36 12.89
C LEU A 58 -0.36 -4.55 11.89
N GLU A 59 -1.22 -5.54 12.12
CA GLU A 59 -2.42 -5.78 11.32
C GLU A 59 -3.34 -4.54 11.31
N ALA A 60 -3.62 -3.98 12.48
CA ALA A 60 -4.45 -2.77 12.59
C ALA A 60 -3.80 -1.52 11.97
N VAL A 61 -2.48 -1.39 12.01
CA VAL A 61 -1.74 -0.36 11.27
C VAL A 61 -1.88 -0.56 9.77
N SER A 62 -1.76 -1.79 9.29
CA SER A 62 -1.93 -2.17 7.89
C SER A 62 -3.34 -1.86 7.39
N ASP A 63 -4.38 -2.23 8.16
CA ASP A 63 -5.78 -1.96 7.85
C ASP A 63 -6.05 -0.46 7.72
N ARG A 64 -5.47 0.34 8.63
CA ARG A 64 -5.57 1.80 8.54
C ARG A 64 -4.95 2.35 7.27
N MET A 65 -3.78 1.85 6.86
CA MET A 65 -3.10 2.26 5.63
C MET A 65 -3.89 1.85 4.39
N THR A 66 -4.51 0.67 4.41
CA THR A 66 -5.42 0.18 3.36
C THR A 66 -6.65 1.08 3.24
N ALA A 67 -7.25 1.46 4.37
CA ALA A 67 -8.39 2.39 4.37
C ALA A 67 -8.05 3.76 3.76
N GLU A 68 -6.86 4.31 4.07
CA GLU A 68 -6.37 5.55 3.44
C GLU A 68 -6.15 5.38 1.92
N SER A 69 -5.61 4.23 1.49
CA SER A 69 -5.46 3.90 0.07
C SER A 69 -6.81 3.80 -0.62
N ASN A 70 -7.76 3.08 -0.03
CA ASN A 70 -9.11 2.92 -0.56
C ASN A 70 -9.83 4.26 -0.69
N GLN A 71 -9.64 5.17 0.26
CA GLN A 71 -10.19 6.53 0.17
C GLN A 71 -9.59 7.32 -1.02
N MET A 72 -8.30 7.18 -1.26
CA MET A 72 -7.64 7.80 -2.43
C MET A 72 -8.17 7.20 -3.73
N LEU A 73 -8.29 5.87 -3.81
CA LEU A 73 -8.82 5.17 -4.99
C LEU A 73 -10.26 5.59 -5.29
N ALA A 74 -11.12 5.65 -4.26
CA ALA A 74 -12.50 6.11 -4.39
C ALA A 74 -12.59 7.54 -4.93
N LYS A 75 -11.80 8.47 -4.36
CA LYS A 75 -11.77 9.85 -4.81
C LYS A 75 -11.38 10.00 -6.29
N ILE A 76 -10.44 9.19 -6.77
CA ILE A 76 -10.02 9.23 -8.18
C ILE A 76 -11.05 8.54 -9.07
N ARG A 77 -11.60 7.39 -8.65
CA ARG A 77 -12.68 6.69 -9.36
C ARG A 77 -13.87 7.60 -9.63
N ASP A 78 -14.26 8.39 -8.64
CA ASP A 78 -15.48 9.21 -8.68
C ASP A 78 -15.28 10.57 -9.41
N ARG A 79 -14.09 10.86 -9.93
CA ARG A 79 -13.83 12.04 -10.76
C ARG A 79 -14.56 11.94 -12.11
N SER A 80 -15.30 12.98 -12.47
CA SER A 80 -16.03 13.06 -13.74
C SER A 80 -15.26 13.76 -14.87
N ASP A 81 -14.16 14.42 -14.54
CA ASP A 81 -13.33 15.23 -15.45
C ASP A 81 -12.19 14.43 -16.11
N LEU A 82 -12.06 13.13 -15.78
CA LEU A 82 -11.01 12.24 -16.30
C LEU A 82 -11.62 11.05 -17.03
N THR A 83 -11.00 10.65 -18.14
CA THR A 83 -11.22 9.37 -18.81
C THR A 83 -10.78 8.19 -17.93
N GLY A 84 -11.23 6.97 -18.25
CA GLY A 84 -10.82 5.78 -17.52
C GLY A 84 -9.31 5.59 -17.51
N ARG A 85 -8.63 5.80 -18.64
CA ARG A 85 -7.17 5.72 -18.74
C ARG A 85 -6.46 6.76 -17.89
N GLU A 86 -6.94 8.01 -17.89
CA GLU A 86 -6.37 9.08 -17.06
C GLU A 86 -6.54 8.81 -15.56
N LYS A 87 -7.65 8.19 -15.15
CA LYS A 87 -7.85 7.74 -13.77
C LYS A 87 -6.85 6.68 -13.36
N LEU A 88 -6.62 5.65 -14.19
CA LEU A 88 -5.59 4.64 -13.92
C LEU A 88 -4.19 5.25 -13.80
N LYS A 89 -3.84 6.15 -14.72
CA LYS A 89 -2.58 6.90 -14.67
C LYS A 89 -2.47 7.72 -13.38
N THR A 90 -3.54 8.40 -12.99
CA THR A 90 -3.59 9.23 -11.78
C THR A 90 -3.45 8.37 -10.51
N ILE A 91 -4.11 7.21 -10.45
CA ILE A 91 -3.99 6.26 -9.35
C ILE A 91 -2.54 5.79 -9.21
N PHE A 92 -1.94 5.34 -10.30
CA PHE A 92 -0.57 4.84 -10.27
C PHE A 92 0.42 5.93 -9.82
N LYS A 93 0.32 7.12 -10.41
CA LYS A 93 1.13 8.29 -10.02
C LYS A 93 0.93 8.67 -8.55
N ALA A 94 -0.31 8.71 -8.09
CA ALA A 94 -0.62 9.02 -6.69
C ALA A 94 -0.05 7.97 -5.72
N SER A 95 -0.14 6.68 -6.07
CA SER A 95 0.33 5.58 -5.23
C SER A 95 1.85 5.63 -4.99
N ILE A 96 2.66 5.85 -6.03
CA ILE A 96 4.12 5.90 -5.92
C ILE A 96 4.65 7.19 -5.30
N ASN A 97 3.86 8.27 -5.34
CA ASN A 97 4.24 9.60 -4.82
C ASN A 97 3.67 9.90 -3.43
N ARG A 98 3.03 8.93 -2.76
CA ARG A 98 2.59 9.13 -1.37
C ARG A 98 3.80 9.51 -0.50
N PRO A 99 3.70 10.55 0.34
CA PRO A 99 4.81 10.94 1.23
C PRO A 99 5.33 9.78 2.08
N VAL A 100 4.40 8.94 2.57
CA VAL A 100 4.71 7.78 3.41
C VAL A 100 5.32 6.60 2.63
N GLN A 101 5.33 6.62 1.29
CA GLN A 101 5.76 5.47 0.49
C GLN A 101 7.25 5.16 0.65
N ALA A 102 8.09 6.19 0.64
CA ALA A 102 9.54 6.04 0.88
C ALA A 102 9.82 5.48 2.28
N ASP A 103 9.07 5.97 3.28
CA ASP A 103 9.19 5.52 4.66
C ASP A 103 8.75 4.05 4.80
N ILE A 104 7.66 3.63 4.15
CA ILE A 104 7.21 2.23 4.13
C ILE A 104 8.31 1.32 3.59
N PHE A 105 8.97 1.68 2.49
CA PHE A 105 10.09 0.90 1.96
C PHE A 105 11.30 0.86 2.87
N THR A 106 11.49 1.88 3.69
CA THR A 106 12.59 1.92 4.68
C THR A 106 12.36 0.96 5.85
N VAL A 107 11.12 0.69 6.26
CA VAL A 107 10.84 0.02 7.55
C VAL A 107 9.79 -1.08 7.49
N ALA A 108 9.17 -1.31 6.35
CA ALA A 108 8.11 -2.31 6.23
C ALA A 108 8.59 -3.70 6.68
N PRO A 109 7.74 -4.45 7.39
CA PRO A 109 8.07 -5.80 7.82
C PRO A 109 8.28 -6.70 6.62
N ASP A 110 9.17 -7.67 6.78
CA ASP A 110 9.38 -8.72 5.81
C ASP A 110 8.12 -9.59 5.69
N PHE A 111 7.52 -9.61 4.51
CA PHE A 111 6.34 -10.43 4.22
C PHE A 111 6.63 -11.93 4.28
N HIS A 112 7.91 -12.37 4.15
CA HIS A 112 8.30 -13.77 4.29
C HIS A 112 8.08 -14.28 5.71
N ASN A 113 8.35 -13.43 6.71
CA ASN A 113 8.15 -13.75 8.11
C ASN A 113 6.73 -13.40 8.61
N ASN A 114 5.88 -12.83 7.75
CA ASN A 114 4.51 -12.42 8.09
C ASN A 114 3.48 -12.86 7.04
N PRO A 115 3.22 -14.19 6.92
CA PRO A 115 2.31 -14.72 5.90
C PRO A 115 0.87 -14.19 6.03
N LYS A 116 0.43 -13.79 7.23
CA LYS A 116 -0.89 -13.15 7.42
C LYS A 116 -0.99 -11.82 6.69
N LEU A 117 0.06 -10.99 6.76
CA LEU A 117 0.08 -9.69 6.05
C LEU A 117 0.09 -9.88 4.53
N LEU A 118 0.85 -10.86 4.04
CA LEU A 118 0.85 -11.19 2.62
C LEU A 118 -0.54 -11.65 2.17
N PHE A 119 -1.17 -12.54 2.94
CA PHE A 119 -2.53 -13.00 2.63
C PHE A 119 -3.53 -11.85 2.66
N SER A 120 -3.47 -10.95 3.66
CA SER A 120 -4.32 -9.77 3.75
C SER A 120 -4.16 -8.85 2.54
N LEU A 121 -2.91 -8.61 2.10
CA LEU A 121 -2.63 -7.82 0.90
C LEU A 121 -3.23 -8.45 -0.37
N LEU A 122 -3.04 -9.77 -0.54
CA LEU A 122 -3.60 -10.49 -1.69
C LEU A 122 -5.13 -10.47 -1.68
N HIS A 123 -5.72 -10.75 -0.52
CA HIS A 123 -7.18 -10.75 -0.34
C HIS A 123 -7.77 -9.36 -0.63
N ASP A 124 -7.21 -8.30 -0.03
CA ASP A 124 -7.68 -6.93 -0.30
C ASP A 124 -7.50 -6.54 -1.78
N THR A 125 -6.43 -6.95 -2.41
CA THR A 125 -6.17 -6.66 -3.83
C THR A 125 -7.26 -7.27 -4.73
N ILE A 126 -7.61 -8.53 -4.52
CA ILE A 126 -8.55 -9.28 -5.39
C ILE A 126 -10.00 -9.04 -4.99
N GLU A 127 -10.32 -9.09 -3.70
CA GLU A 127 -11.71 -9.08 -3.23
C GLU A 127 -12.25 -7.67 -2.99
N ASN A 128 -11.36 -6.68 -2.88
CA ASN A 128 -11.76 -5.30 -2.59
C ASN A 128 -11.25 -4.31 -3.65
N ALA A 129 -9.94 -4.15 -3.83
CA ALA A 129 -9.40 -3.08 -4.65
C ALA A 129 -9.72 -3.26 -6.15
N ALA A 130 -9.57 -4.47 -6.69
CA ALA A 130 -9.88 -4.75 -8.09
C ALA A 130 -11.36 -4.51 -8.41
N PRO A 131 -12.33 -5.15 -7.74
CA PRO A 131 -13.75 -5.03 -8.10
C PRO A 131 -14.35 -3.66 -7.77
N ASN A 132 -13.93 -3.02 -6.67
CA ASN A 132 -14.60 -1.80 -6.20
C ASN A 132 -13.99 -0.51 -6.77
N TYR A 133 -12.73 -0.52 -7.21
CA TYR A 133 -12.05 0.70 -7.66
C TYR A 133 -11.55 0.59 -9.11
N ILE A 134 -10.80 -0.45 -9.45
CA ILE A 134 -10.15 -0.53 -10.76
C ILE A 134 -11.11 -0.97 -11.86
N LEU A 135 -11.91 -1.99 -11.61
CA LEU A 135 -12.90 -2.47 -12.58
C LEU A 135 -13.91 -1.40 -13.01
N PRO A 136 -14.52 -0.60 -12.11
CA PRO A 136 -15.39 0.51 -12.52
C PRO A 136 -14.67 1.52 -13.43
N ILE A 137 -13.40 1.81 -13.15
CA ILE A 137 -12.58 2.70 -13.99
C ILE A 137 -12.31 2.09 -15.35
N MET A 138 -12.00 0.80 -15.42
CA MET A 138 -11.83 0.09 -16.70
C MET A 138 -13.11 0.07 -17.52
N LYS A 139 -14.26 -0.22 -16.89
CA LYS A 139 -15.57 -0.18 -17.56
C LYS A 139 -15.91 1.21 -18.09
N GLN A 140 -15.60 2.26 -17.31
CA GLN A 140 -15.70 3.63 -17.80
C GLN A 140 -14.79 3.88 -19.00
N GLY A 141 -13.51 3.45 -18.94
CA GLY A 141 -12.55 3.62 -20.02
C GLY A 141 -12.96 2.91 -21.32
N ILE A 142 -13.62 1.75 -21.21
CA ILE A 142 -14.23 1.09 -22.37
C ILE A 142 -15.37 1.94 -22.93
N ALA A 143 -16.23 2.46 -22.08
CA ALA A 143 -17.36 3.27 -22.48
C ALA A 143 -16.97 4.63 -23.10
N ASP A 144 -15.88 5.26 -22.61
CA ASP A 144 -15.36 6.52 -23.14
C ASP A 144 -14.32 6.35 -24.26
N GLY A 145 -14.00 5.09 -24.64
CA GLY A 145 -13.06 4.75 -25.70
C GLY A 145 -11.59 4.92 -25.34
N SER A 146 -11.26 5.20 -24.09
CA SER A 146 -9.87 5.38 -23.64
C SER A 146 -9.16 4.07 -23.29
N ILE A 147 -9.92 2.97 -23.08
CA ILE A 147 -9.41 1.61 -22.81
C ILE A 147 -10.10 0.63 -23.76
N GLU A 148 -9.31 -0.29 -24.31
CA GLU A 148 -9.81 -1.35 -25.18
C GLU A 148 -9.41 -2.71 -24.60
N THR A 149 -10.40 -3.51 -24.15
CA THR A 149 -10.20 -4.87 -23.64
C THR A 149 -11.51 -5.63 -23.59
N ASP A 150 -11.47 -6.93 -23.91
CA ASP A 150 -12.59 -7.86 -23.74
C ASP A 150 -12.63 -8.48 -22.33
N TYR A 151 -11.60 -8.24 -21.51
CA TYR A 151 -11.40 -8.90 -20.21
C TYR A 151 -11.13 -7.89 -19.08
N PRO A 152 -12.05 -6.94 -18.82
CA PRO A 152 -11.79 -5.86 -17.85
C PRO A 152 -11.60 -6.35 -16.41
N GLU A 153 -12.33 -7.41 -15.99
CA GLU A 153 -12.20 -8.01 -14.67
C GLU A 153 -10.79 -8.57 -14.45
N GLN A 154 -10.34 -9.46 -15.35
CA GLN A 154 -9.04 -10.13 -15.26
C GLN A 154 -7.88 -9.13 -15.40
N LEU A 155 -8.06 -8.12 -16.25
CA LEU A 155 -7.05 -7.07 -16.40
C LEU A 155 -6.94 -6.19 -15.16
N ALA A 156 -8.05 -5.88 -14.48
CA ALA A 156 -8.05 -5.15 -13.21
C ALA A 156 -7.27 -5.90 -12.13
N GLU A 157 -7.51 -7.21 -11.98
CA GLU A 157 -6.79 -8.08 -11.04
C GLU A 157 -5.29 -8.17 -11.38
N LEU A 158 -4.98 -8.46 -12.66
CA LEU A 158 -3.61 -8.64 -13.13
C LEU A 158 -2.75 -7.38 -12.92
N VAL A 159 -3.29 -6.21 -13.25
CA VAL A 159 -2.59 -4.92 -13.08
C VAL A 159 -2.27 -4.68 -11.62
N LEU A 160 -3.22 -4.91 -10.71
CA LEU A 160 -2.99 -4.72 -9.27
C LEU A 160 -2.04 -5.77 -8.68
N LEU A 161 -2.17 -7.05 -9.06
CA LEU A 161 -1.24 -8.10 -8.62
C LEU A 161 0.19 -7.81 -9.08
N ALA A 162 0.36 -7.39 -10.33
CA ALA A 162 1.67 -7.02 -10.84
C ALA A 162 2.24 -5.81 -10.10
N ALA A 163 1.42 -4.77 -9.85
CA ALA A 163 1.86 -3.57 -9.16
C ALA A 163 2.18 -3.80 -7.66
N ASN A 164 1.27 -4.48 -6.93
CA ASN A 164 1.35 -4.58 -5.47
C ASN A 164 2.16 -5.78 -5.00
N VAL A 165 2.28 -6.84 -5.81
CA VAL A 165 2.90 -8.11 -5.40
C VAL A 165 4.18 -8.36 -6.19
N TRP A 166 4.08 -8.49 -7.52
CA TRP A 166 5.23 -8.90 -8.34
C TRP A 166 6.36 -7.85 -8.39
N MET A 167 6.01 -6.56 -8.44
CA MET A 167 6.99 -5.46 -8.40
C MET A 167 7.41 -5.08 -6.97
N ASN A 168 6.78 -5.62 -5.95
CA ASN A 168 7.04 -5.22 -4.57
C ASN A 168 8.33 -5.87 -4.04
N PRO A 169 9.40 -5.10 -3.78
CA PRO A 169 10.67 -5.65 -3.32
C PRO A 169 10.59 -6.20 -1.88
N MET A 170 9.57 -5.86 -1.11
CA MET A 170 9.34 -6.43 0.23
C MET A 170 8.78 -7.85 0.17
N ILE A 171 8.22 -8.27 -0.98
CA ILE A 171 7.71 -9.63 -1.21
C ILE A 171 8.74 -10.45 -1.97
N PHE A 172 9.30 -9.89 -3.04
CA PHE A 172 10.32 -10.54 -3.86
C PHE A 172 11.59 -9.70 -3.78
N ASP A 173 12.51 -10.16 -2.94
CA ASP A 173 13.80 -9.53 -2.82
C ASP A 173 14.47 -9.39 -4.18
N SER A 174 14.71 -8.15 -4.60
CA SER A 174 15.22 -7.82 -5.93
C SER A 174 16.27 -6.75 -5.81
N SER A 175 17.37 -6.88 -6.57
CA SER A 175 18.33 -5.79 -6.71
C SER A 175 17.68 -4.55 -7.37
N GLU A 176 18.36 -3.40 -7.30
CA GLU A 176 17.89 -2.18 -7.96
C GLU A 176 17.73 -2.41 -9.48
N GLU A 177 18.67 -3.12 -10.10
CA GLU A 177 18.63 -3.44 -11.53
C GLU A 177 17.46 -4.39 -11.86
N GLU A 178 17.21 -5.41 -11.05
CA GLU A 178 16.07 -6.33 -11.24
C GLU A 178 14.74 -5.61 -11.05
N SER A 179 14.63 -4.75 -10.04
CA SER A 179 13.45 -3.91 -9.83
C SER A 179 13.19 -3.03 -11.06
N TYR A 180 14.21 -2.40 -11.60
CA TYR A 180 14.09 -1.60 -12.83
C TYR A 180 13.61 -2.44 -14.02
N ARG A 181 14.18 -3.65 -14.22
CA ARG A 181 13.74 -4.56 -15.27
C ARG A 181 12.27 -4.96 -15.11
N LYS A 182 11.81 -5.22 -13.88
CA LYS A 182 10.39 -5.49 -13.60
C LYS A 182 9.51 -4.30 -13.99
N PHE A 183 9.93 -3.07 -13.69
CA PHE A 183 9.18 -1.86 -14.08
C PHE A 183 9.09 -1.72 -15.60
N MET A 184 10.17 -2.02 -16.32
CA MET A 184 10.18 -1.99 -17.79
C MET A 184 9.23 -3.04 -18.38
N VAL A 185 9.25 -4.28 -17.85
CA VAL A 185 8.36 -5.36 -18.28
C VAL A 185 6.90 -5.02 -17.98
N PHE A 186 6.62 -4.48 -16.78
CA PHE A 186 5.28 -4.02 -16.41
C PHE A 186 4.76 -2.95 -17.38
N GLY A 187 5.59 -1.96 -17.72
CA GLY A 187 5.22 -0.95 -18.72
C GLY A 187 4.96 -1.52 -20.11
N GLN A 188 5.75 -2.52 -20.54
CA GLN A 188 5.52 -3.21 -21.81
C GLN A 188 4.21 -4.02 -21.78
N MET A 189 3.96 -4.73 -20.69
CA MET A 189 2.72 -5.47 -20.48
C MET A 189 1.49 -4.53 -20.57
N LEU A 190 1.52 -3.42 -19.87
CA LEU A 190 0.44 -2.43 -19.89
C LEU A 190 0.20 -1.89 -21.30
N ARG A 191 1.26 -1.52 -22.04
CA ARG A 191 1.14 -1.07 -23.44
C ARG A 191 0.56 -2.15 -24.35
N GLY A 192 0.93 -3.43 -24.13
CA GLY A 192 0.37 -4.56 -24.85
C GLY A 192 -1.16 -4.71 -24.67
N PHE A 193 -1.71 -4.23 -23.56
CA PHE A 193 -3.12 -4.14 -23.28
C PHE A 193 -3.75 -2.76 -23.61
N GLY A 194 -3.05 -1.91 -24.35
CA GLY A 194 -3.53 -0.56 -24.66
C GLY A 194 -3.50 0.44 -23.48
N LEU A 195 -2.91 0.06 -22.34
CA LEU A 195 -2.80 0.87 -21.15
C LEU A 195 -1.43 1.60 -21.09
N ASP A 196 -1.26 2.65 -21.88
CA ASP A 196 -0.04 3.48 -21.79
C ASP A 196 -0.18 4.51 -20.66
N ILE A 197 -0.02 4.03 -19.43
CA ILE A 197 -0.21 4.83 -18.20
C ILE A 197 1.10 5.15 -17.48
N LEU A 198 2.23 4.53 -17.85
CA LEU A 198 3.54 4.82 -17.27
C LEU A 198 4.29 5.85 -18.11
N ASP A 199 4.84 6.86 -17.44
CA ASP A 199 5.71 7.86 -18.07
C ASP A 199 7.12 7.85 -17.44
N GLY A 200 8.03 8.66 -18.03
CA GLY A 200 9.42 8.71 -17.57
C GLY A 200 9.58 9.20 -16.13
N GLU A 201 8.73 10.13 -15.67
CA GLU A 201 8.74 10.64 -14.29
C GLU A 201 8.41 9.52 -13.30
N MET A 202 7.41 8.70 -13.62
CA MET A 202 7.03 7.55 -12.80
C MET A 202 8.14 6.49 -12.75
N LEU A 203 8.82 6.23 -13.87
CA LEU A 203 9.94 5.29 -13.92
C LEU A 203 11.11 5.76 -13.05
N GLU A 204 11.46 7.05 -13.09
CA GLU A 204 12.51 7.59 -12.21
C GLU A 204 12.10 7.52 -10.73
N ARG A 205 10.84 7.80 -10.40
CA ARG A 205 10.34 7.64 -9.03
C ARG A 205 10.40 6.19 -8.53
N LEU A 206 10.07 5.23 -9.38
CA LEU A 206 10.16 3.80 -9.05
C LEU A 206 11.62 3.36 -8.81
N LYS A 207 12.59 3.88 -9.59
CA LYS A 207 14.02 3.66 -9.34
C LYS A 207 14.45 4.21 -7.98
N GLU A 208 14.03 5.44 -7.66
CA GLU A 208 14.31 6.05 -6.37
C GLU A 208 13.79 5.19 -5.21
N LEU A 209 12.55 4.71 -5.29
CA LEU A 209 11.95 3.83 -4.28
C LEU A 209 12.71 2.50 -4.16
N ALA A 210 13.13 1.90 -5.26
CA ALA A 210 13.96 0.69 -5.27
C ALA A 210 15.32 0.92 -4.58
N SER A 211 15.97 2.07 -4.86
CA SER A 211 17.23 2.47 -4.22
C SER A 211 17.07 2.68 -2.70
N ILE A 212 15.97 3.29 -2.26
CA ILE A 212 15.66 3.45 -0.83
C ILE A 212 15.56 2.07 -0.14
N TYR A 213 14.87 1.13 -0.75
CA TYR A 213 14.73 -0.22 -0.21
C TYR A 213 16.08 -0.95 -0.11
N GLN A 214 16.95 -0.84 -1.12
CA GLN A 214 18.26 -1.48 -1.12
C GLN A 214 19.22 -0.92 -0.05
N LYS A 215 19.18 0.39 0.22
CA LYS A 215 20.01 1.01 1.27
C LYS A 215 19.65 0.57 2.69
N ARG A 216 18.48 -0.06 2.86
CA ARG A 216 18.04 -0.64 4.13
C ARG A 216 18.79 -1.93 4.50
N LYS A 217 19.27 -2.68 3.49
CA LYS A 217 20.01 -3.94 3.67
C LYS A 217 21.43 -3.70 4.09
#